data_5f14f6ab8931820e1806fe966745b2ea
#
_entry.id   5f14f6ab8931820e1806fe966745b2ea
#
_cell.length_a   1.000
_cell.length_b   1.000
_cell.length_c   1.000
_cell.angle_alpha   90.00
_cell.angle_beta   90.00
_cell.angle_gamma   90.00
#
_symmetry.space_group_name_H-M   'P 1'
#
loop_
_entity.id
_entity.type
_entity.pdbx_description
1 polymer ?
#
loop_
_entity_poly.entity_id
_entity_poly.type
_entity_poly.pdbx_seq_one_letter_code
_entity_poly.pdbx_strand_id
1 'polypeptide(L)'
;MNKTWNKTINTETQTVRKRNIFDGKIKEILLISVLALTLVFAVWKVFYDGDTKNVISVSGSETEQKISLLLKEIDGVGEANVMICETEEGVKSVVVVCEGARDLQVVMNVREAVAAALGTEEKAVKIYLKKE
;
A
#
# COMPACT_ATOMS: atom_id res chain seq x y z
N MET A 1 52.56 16.98 -54.63
CA MET A 1 51.81 17.86 -53.74
C MET A 1 50.30 17.55 -53.71
N ASN A 2 49.71 16.97 -54.70
CA ASN A 2 48.25 16.71 -54.73
C ASN A 2 47.76 15.49 -53.93
N LYS A 3 48.64 14.57 -53.56
CA LYS A 3 48.25 13.35 -52.81
C LYS A 3 48.07 13.56 -51.30
N THR A 4 48.67 14.54 -50.70
CA THR A 4 48.56 14.88 -49.26
C THR A 4 47.26 15.65 -48.96
N TRP A 5 46.77 16.47 -49.85
CA TRP A 5 45.53 17.20 -49.69
C TRP A 5 44.28 16.26 -49.69
N ASN A 6 44.27 15.28 -50.57
CA ASN A 6 43.14 14.35 -50.66
C ASN A 6 43.03 13.43 -49.44
N LYS A 7 44.17 13.14 -48.81
CA LYS A 7 44.19 12.28 -47.63
C LYS A 7 43.68 12.96 -46.38
N THR A 8 43.93 14.28 -46.26
CA THR A 8 43.46 15.09 -45.13
C THR A 8 41.97 15.36 -45.21
N ILE A 9 41.45 15.64 -46.40
CA ILE A 9 40.01 15.87 -46.64
C ILE A 9 39.18 14.58 -46.36
N ASN A 10 39.69 13.41 -46.79
CA ASN A 10 38.99 12.15 -46.56
C ASN A 10 39.01 11.74 -45.06
N THR A 11 40.00 12.16 -44.31
CA THR A 11 40.09 11.83 -42.88
C THR A 11 39.13 12.72 -42.07
N GLU A 12 38.99 14.00 -42.43
CA GLU A 12 38.05 14.89 -41.76
C GLU A 12 36.57 14.54 -42.06
N THR A 13 36.26 14.22 -43.30
CA THR A 13 34.90 13.80 -43.66
C THR A 13 34.48 12.47 -43.03
N GLN A 14 35.43 11.56 -42.83
CA GLN A 14 35.13 10.29 -42.15
C GLN A 14 34.95 10.47 -40.65
N THR A 15 35.68 11.33 -39.99
CA THR A 15 35.50 11.61 -38.56
C THR A 15 34.19 12.34 -38.27
N VAL A 16 33.77 13.25 -39.11
CA VAL A 16 32.49 13.96 -38.99
C VAL A 16 31.30 13.01 -39.21
N ARG A 17 31.40 12.09 -40.18
CA ARG A 17 30.36 11.05 -40.38
C ARG A 17 30.23 10.09 -39.21
N LYS A 18 31.34 9.68 -38.59
CA LYS A 18 31.31 8.82 -37.43
C LYS A 18 30.70 9.50 -36.19
N ARG A 19 30.90 10.77 -36.01
CA ARG A 19 30.29 11.55 -34.91
C ARG A 19 28.77 11.60 -35.04
N ASN A 20 28.24 11.86 -36.22
CA ASN A 20 26.80 11.98 -36.42
C ASN A 20 26.04 10.63 -36.27
N ILE A 21 26.65 9.52 -36.62
CA ILE A 21 26.06 8.19 -36.44
C ILE A 21 26.11 7.78 -34.96
N PHE A 22 27.15 8.20 -34.26
CA PHE A 22 27.31 7.91 -32.84
C PHE A 22 26.35 8.73 -31.97
N ASP A 23 26.14 10.00 -32.29
CA ASP A 23 25.18 10.89 -31.61
C ASP A 23 23.72 10.41 -31.74
N GLY A 24 23.32 9.87 -32.89
CA GLY A 24 21.99 9.31 -33.09
C GLY A 24 21.73 8.08 -32.22
N LYS A 25 22.67 7.16 -32.18
CA LYS A 25 22.57 5.95 -31.35
C LYS A 25 22.67 6.22 -29.86
N ILE A 26 23.47 7.21 -29.45
CA ILE A 26 23.56 7.63 -28.06
C ILE A 26 22.25 8.25 -27.59
N LYS A 27 21.58 9.04 -28.42
CA LYS A 27 20.27 9.62 -28.09
C LYS A 27 19.20 8.53 -27.93
N GLU A 28 19.17 7.52 -28.79
CA GLU A 28 18.28 6.37 -28.66
C GLU A 28 18.54 5.55 -27.39
N ILE A 29 19.81 5.26 -27.12
CA ILE A 29 20.22 4.53 -25.91
C ILE A 29 19.89 5.33 -24.65
N LEU A 30 20.11 6.64 -24.66
CA LEU A 30 19.75 7.56 -23.57
C LEU A 30 18.25 7.57 -23.32
N LEU A 31 17.44 7.62 -24.37
CA LEU A 31 15.99 7.66 -24.30
C LEU A 31 15.43 6.33 -23.73
N ILE A 32 15.95 5.20 -24.17
CA ILE A 32 15.59 3.88 -23.65
C ILE A 32 16.05 3.73 -22.18
N SER A 33 17.23 4.24 -21.85
CA SER A 33 17.76 4.21 -20.47
C SER A 33 16.89 5.02 -19.50
N VAL A 34 16.47 6.23 -19.90
CA VAL A 34 15.58 7.07 -19.10
C VAL A 34 14.22 6.42 -18.93
N LEU A 35 13.69 5.80 -20.00
CA LEU A 35 12.42 5.08 -19.93
C LEU A 35 12.51 3.89 -18.97
N ALA A 36 13.58 3.09 -19.06
CA ALA A 36 13.80 1.96 -18.16
C ALA A 36 13.97 2.43 -16.70
N LEU A 37 14.69 3.52 -16.47
CA LEU A 37 14.87 4.10 -15.13
C LEU A 37 13.55 4.58 -14.53
N THR A 38 12.69 5.21 -15.33
CA THR A 38 11.35 5.66 -14.88
C THR A 38 10.44 4.51 -14.56
N LEU A 39 10.49 3.41 -15.33
CA LEU A 39 9.74 2.19 -15.04
C LEU A 39 10.22 1.51 -13.74
N VAL A 40 11.53 1.39 -13.55
CA VAL A 40 12.09 0.85 -12.30
C VAL A 40 11.71 1.73 -11.11
N PHE A 41 11.73 3.05 -11.28
CA PHE A 41 11.34 3.98 -10.22
C PHE A 41 9.83 3.92 -9.92
N ALA A 42 8.98 3.75 -10.92
CA ALA A 42 7.55 3.57 -10.76
C ALA A 42 7.22 2.25 -10.03
N VAL A 43 7.86 1.16 -10.44
CA VAL A 43 7.74 -0.14 -9.76
C VAL A 43 8.24 -0.03 -8.32
N TRP A 44 9.39 0.60 -8.12
CA TRP A 44 9.95 0.80 -6.79
C TRP A 44 9.04 1.64 -5.90
N LYS A 45 8.41 2.67 -6.45
CA LYS A 45 7.44 3.50 -5.73
C LYS A 45 6.19 2.70 -5.34
N VAL A 46 5.65 1.89 -6.23
CA VAL A 46 4.49 1.04 -5.95
C VAL A 46 4.81 -0.03 -4.90
N PHE A 47 6.01 -0.62 -4.95
CA PHE A 47 6.41 -1.66 -3.98
C PHE A 47 7.00 -1.10 -2.68
N TYR A 48 7.54 0.12 -2.68
CA TYR A 48 8.19 0.73 -1.52
C TYR A 48 7.31 1.73 -0.78
N ASP A 49 6.36 2.40 -1.45
CA ASP A 49 5.25 3.15 -0.82
C ASP A 49 4.09 2.22 -0.40
N GLY A 50 4.17 0.95 -0.74
CA GLY A 50 3.46 -0.02 0.06
C GLY A 50 4.08 0.08 1.44
N ASP A 51 3.47 0.92 2.30
CA ASP A 51 3.68 0.91 3.73
C ASP A 51 3.77 -0.55 4.17
N THR A 52 4.98 -1.07 4.21
CA THR A 52 5.30 -2.24 4.99
C THR A 52 5.30 -1.84 6.46
N LYS A 53 4.24 -1.26 6.89
CA LYS A 53 3.66 -1.62 8.15
C LYS A 53 2.99 -2.98 7.95
N ASN A 54 3.79 -3.97 7.63
CA ASN A 54 3.60 -5.34 8.02
C ASN A 54 4.02 -5.51 9.50
N VAL A 55 3.52 -4.65 10.30
CA VAL A 55 2.66 -5.10 11.36
C VAL A 55 1.60 -5.89 10.63
N ILE A 56 1.27 -7.07 11.07
CA ILE A 56 -0.02 -7.67 10.84
C ILE A 56 -1.03 -6.58 11.23
N SER A 57 -1.10 -5.52 10.44
CA SER A 57 -2.28 -4.79 10.21
C SER A 57 -3.10 -5.82 9.46
N VAL A 58 -3.83 -6.59 10.21
CA VAL A 58 -5.16 -6.88 9.80
C VAL A 58 -5.64 -5.51 9.35
N SER A 59 -5.45 -5.25 8.07
CA SER A 59 -5.93 -4.06 7.41
C SER A 59 -7.43 -4.25 7.45
N GLY A 60 -7.98 -3.83 8.60
CA GLY A 60 -9.38 -3.96 8.86
C GLY A 60 -10.07 -3.30 7.69
N SER A 61 -11.08 -3.92 7.16
CA SER A 61 -11.96 -3.34 6.18
C SER A 61 -12.31 -1.92 6.68
N GLU A 62 -12.60 -1.00 5.79
CA GLU A 62 -13.00 0.36 6.17
C GLU A 62 -14.09 0.33 7.26
N THR A 63 -14.95 -0.67 7.21
CA THR A 63 -16.01 -0.94 8.20
C THR A 63 -15.42 -1.27 9.58
N GLU A 64 -14.40 -2.12 9.66
CA GLU A 64 -13.74 -2.48 10.93
C GLU A 64 -13.09 -1.27 11.58
N GLN A 65 -12.45 -0.42 10.78
CA GLN A 65 -11.85 0.83 11.28
C GLN A 65 -12.91 1.79 11.81
N LYS A 66 -14.02 1.97 11.10
CA LYS A 66 -15.13 2.83 11.54
C LYS A 66 -15.74 2.33 12.86
N ILE A 67 -15.93 1.02 12.98
CA ILE A 67 -16.46 0.42 14.21
C ILE A 67 -15.45 0.54 15.34
N SER A 68 -14.17 0.30 15.10
CA SER A 68 -13.13 0.49 16.11
C SER A 68 -13.09 1.93 16.64
N LEU A 69 -13.23 2.92 15.79
CA LEU A 69 -13.32 4.33 16.19
C LEU A 69 -14.59 4.62 16.98
N LEU A 70 -15.73 4.10 16.54
CA LEU A 70 -17.00 4.24 17.26
C LEU A 70 -16.92 3.64 18.67
N LEU A 71 -16.31 2.47 18.82
CA LEU A 71 -16.18 1.81 20.11
C LEU A 71 -15.29 2.59 21.09
N LYS A 72 -14.28 3.30 20.60
CA LYS A 72 -13.42 4.16 21.43
C LYS A 72 -14.17 5.34 22.07
N GLU A 73 -15.27 5.78 21.47
CA GLU A 73 -16.12 6.84 22.00
C GLU A 73 -17.07 6.33 23.11
N ILE A 74 -17.18 5.02 23.30
CA ILE A 74 -17.99 4.44 24.39
C ILE A 74 -17.18 4.47 25.69
N ASP A 75 -17.78 5.02 26.72
CA ASP A 75 -17.12 5.14 28.03
C ASP A 75 -16.70 3.76 28.57
N GLY A 76 -15.47 3.71 29.08
CA GLY A 76 -14.87 2.52 29.65
C GLY A 76 -14.29 1.49 28.66
N VAL A 77 -14.49 1.65 27.35
CA VAL A 77 -13.96 0.71 26.33
C VAL A 77 -12.46 0.83 26.14
N GLY A 78 -11.91 2.04 26.11
CA GLY A 78 -10.51 2.28 25.81
C GLY A 78 -10.13 1.93 24.37
N GLU A 79 -8.93 1.41 24.15
CA GLU A 79 -8.56 0.94 22.81
C GLU A 79 -9.33 -0.31 22.43
N ALA A 80 -9.85 -0.31 21.20
CA ALA A 80 -10.60 -1.43 20.64
C ALA A 80 -10.09 -1.77 19.24
N ASN A 81 -9.95 -3.05 18.97
CA ASN A 81 -9.69 -3.59 17.65
C ASN A 81 -10.83 -4.53 17.25
N VAL A 82 -11.27 -4.43 16.02
CA VAL A 82 -12.41 -5.19 15.49
C VAL A 82 -11.97 -5.99 14.30
N MET A 83 -12.40 -7.23 14.23
CA MET A 83 -12.26 -8.10 13.06
C MET A 83 -13.63 -8.65 12.68
N ILE A 84 -14.01 -8.46 11.43
CA ILE A 84 -15.29 -8.94 10.89
C ILE A 84 -15.04 -10.10 9.94
N CYS A 85 -15.71 -11.20 10.18
CA CYS A 85 -15.73 -12.33 9.28
C CYS A 85 -17.01 -12.31 8.47
N GLU A 86 -16.88 -11.94 7.19
CA GLU A 86 -17.98 -11.86 6.23
C GLU A 86 -18.07 -13.13 5.37
N THR A 87 -19.26 -13.46 4.96
CA THR A 87 -19.57 -14.50 3.98
C THR A 87 -20.47 -13.91 2.91
N GLU A 88 -20.73 -14.64 1.83
CA GLU A 88 -21.66 -14.21 0.77
C GLU A 88 -23.08 -13.92 1.30
N GLU A 89 -23.43 -14.50 2.44
CA GLU A 89 -24.73 -14.32 3.11
C GLU A 89 -24.74 -13.14 4.10
N GLY A 90 -23.61 -12.46 4.33
CA GLY A 90 -23.46 -11.33 5.24
C GLY A 90 -22.43 -11.57 6.37
N VAL A 91 -22.54 -10.79 7.44
CA VAL A 91 -21.65 -10.89 8.60
C VAL A 91 -21.91 -12.16 9.38
N LYS A 92 -20.95 -13.07 9.42
CA LYS A 92 -21.02 -14.33 10.12
C LYS A 92 -20.61 -14.25 11.59
N SER A 93 -19.53 -13.54 11.87
CA SER A 93 -19.01 -13.36 13.22
C SER A 93 -18.15 -12.10 13.32
N VAL A 94 -18.12 -11.54 14.52
CA VAL A 94 -17.31 -10.37 14.84
C VAL A 94 -16.48 -10.65 16.08
N VAL A 95 -15.21 -10.33 16.03
CA VAL A 95 -14.31 -10.41 17.17
C VAL A 95 -13.89 -9.01 17.55
N VAL A 96 -14.10 -8.64 18.79
CA VAL A 96 -13.67 -7.37 19.37
C VAL A 96 -12.66 -7.64 20.47
N VAL A 97 -11.55 -6.93 20.45
CA VAL A 97 -10.54 -6.97 21.51
C VAL A 97 -10.42 -5.55 22.06
N CYS A 98 -10.80 -5.33 23.31
CA CYS A 98 -10.78 -4.02 23.95
C CYS A 98 -10.23 -4.06 25.38
N GLU A 99 -9.78 -2.92 25.87
CA GLU A 99 -9.22 -2.77 27.22
C GLU A 99 -10.29 -2.88 28.31
N GLY A 100 -11.48 -2.37 28.01
CA GLY A 100 -12.61 -2.34 28.95
C GLY A 100 -13.35 -3.66 29.14
N ALA A 101 -12.95 -4.74 28.46
CA ALA A 101 -13.64 -6.04 28.53
C ALA A 101 -13.57 -6.73 29.91
N ARG A 102 -12.98 -6.11 30.92
CA ARG A 102 -13.06 -6.53 32.33
C ARG A 102 -14.41 -6.19 32.97
N ASP A 103 -15.03 -5.13 32.51
CA ASP A 103 -16.33 -4.69 33.03
C ASP A 103 -17.46 -5.30 32.19
N LEU A 104 -18.36 -6.00 32.86
CA LEU A 104 -19.51 -6.65 32.22
C LEU A 104 -20.43 -5.63 31.53
N GLN A 105 -20.60 -4.46 32.10
CA GLN A 105 -21.44 -3.41 31.51
C GLN A 105 -20.83 -2.93 30.20
N VAL A 106 -19.52 -2.73 30.16
CA VAL A 106 -18.79 -2.36 28.93
C VAL A 106 -18.93 -3.44 27.88
N VAL A 107 -18.77 -4.72 28.27
CA VAL A 107 -18.95 -5.87 27.36
C VAL A 107 -20.35 -5.91 26.75
N MET A 108 -21.38 -5.63 27.54
CA MET A 108 -22.75 -5.59 27.05
C MET A 108 -22.97 -4.42 26.07
N ASN A 109 -22.51 -3.24 26.43
CA ASN A 109 -22.64 -2.05 25.59
C ASN A 109 -21.90 -2.21 24.24
N VAL A 110 -20.68 -2.76 24.26
CA VAL A 110 -19.90 -3.04 23.06
C VAL A 110 -20.61 -4.07 22.18
N ARG A 111 -21.14 -5.12 22.77
CA ARG A 111 -21.85 -6.16 22.02
C ARG A 111 -23.09 -5.62 21.33
N GLU A 112 -23.89 -4.88 22.04
CA GLU A 112 -25.10 -4.24 21.50
C GLU A 112 -24.76 -3.25 20.39
N ALA A 113 -23.78 -2.37 20.60
CA ALA A 113 -23.34 -1.38 19.64
C ALA A 113 -22.83 -2.02 18.33
N VAL A 114 -22.00 -3.07 18.43
CA VAL A 114 -21.45 -3.78 17.27
C VAL A 114 -22.56 -4.55 16.53
N ALA A 115 -23.43 -5.24 17.25
CA ALA A 115 -24.54 -5.96 16.66
C ALA A 115 -25.48 -5.03 15.91
N ALA A 116 -25.81 -3.89 16.49
CA ALA A 116 -26.65 -2.87 15.87
C ALA A 116 -25.98 -2.22 14.64
N ALA A 117 -24.68 -1.89 14.72
CA ALA A 117 -23.95 -1.27 13.63
C ALA A 117 -23.79 -2.17 12.40
N LEU A 118 -23.68 -3.47 12.61
CA LEU A 118 -23.48 -4.46 11.55
C LEU A 118 -24.76 -5.20 11.14
N GLY A 119 -25.87 -4.98 11.82
CA GLY A 119 -27.12 -5.70 11.57
C GLY A 119 -27.02 -7.21 11.84
N THR A 120 -26.17 -7.61 12.77
CA THR A 120 -25.94 -9.02 13.15
C THR A 120 -26.52 -9.32 14.54
N GLU A 121 -26.60 -10.61 14.86
CA GLU A 121 -27.06 -11.00 16.20
C GLU A 121 -25.94 -10.81 17.24
N GLU A 122 -26.30 -10.40 18.46
CA GLU A 122 -25.35 -10.22 19.56
C GLU A 122 -24.51 -11.49 19.86
N LYS A 123 -25.11 -12.67 19.68
CA LYS A 123 -24.38 -13.95 19.89
C LYS A 123 -23.23 -14.18 18.90
N ALA A 124 -23.27 -13.50 17.74
CA ALA A 124 -22.20 -13.54 16.75
C ALA A 124 -21.00 -12.64 17.13
N VAL A 125 -21.18 -11.74 18.08
CA VAL A 125 -20.14 -10.84 18.57
C VAL A 125 -19.40 -11.48 19.74
N LYS A 126 -18.11 -11.67 19.60
CA LYS A 126 -17.20 -12.18 20.64
C LYS A 126 -16.27 -11.07 21.11
N ILE A 127 -16.21 -10.86 22.40
CA ILE A 127 -15.43 -9.78 23.01
C ILE A 127 -14.36 -10.39 23.91
N TYR A 128 -13.13 -9.93 23.73
CA TYR A 128 -11.97 -10.36 24.48
C TYR A 128 -11.23 -9.18 25.09
N LEU A 129 -10.64 -9.43 26.25
CA LEU A 129 -9.77 -8.47 26.91
C LEU A 129 -8.48 -8.30 26.13
N LYS A 130 -8.11 -7.03 25.84
CA LYS A 130 -6.82 -6.70 25.28
C LYS A 130 -5.72 -7.01 26.30
N LYS A 131 -4.69 -7.70 25.86
CA LYS A 131 -3.50 -7.95 26.66
C LYS A 131 -2.68 -6.66 26.79
N GLU A 132 -2.34 -6.33 27.97
CA GLU A 132 -1.40 -5.24 28.28
C GLU A 132 0.02 -5.54 27.78
#